data_3fd31fee8526f07ec1d7344bf79648de
#
_entry.id   3fd31fee8526f07ec1d7344bf79648de
#
_cell.length_a   1.000
_cell.length_b   1.000
_cell.length_c   1.000
_cell.angle_alpha   90.00
_cell.angle_beta   90.00
_cell.angle_gamma   90.00
#
_symmetry.space_group_name_H-M   'P 1'
#
loop_
_entity.id
_entity.type
_entity.pdbx_description
1 polymer ?
#
loop_
_entity_poly.entity_id
_entity_poly.type
_entity_poly.pdbx_seq_one_letter_code
_entity_poly.pdbx_strand_id
1 'polypeptide(L)'
;KGIDDLCAKYLVEKKVIGVRRVLKKDLQRLALATGGQLLTNLADLEGDETVDPTTIGQCDECVEEEVGDRFVIYLRRCKGSGAATIVLRGANEYMLDEVERSLHDSLMVVKRVMESGKAVAGGGSVEASCFVHLTNFARSLGTREQLAVQEFANALLVIPKTLALN
;
A
#
# COMPACT_ATOMS: atom_id res chain seq x y z
N LYS A 1 10.56 1.69 18.18
CA LYS A 1 11.19 2.41 19.30
C LYS A 1 12.71 2.20 19.28
N GLY A 2 13.46 2.85 20.20
CA GLY A 2 14.91 2.67 20.33
C GLY A 2 15.27 1.37 21.05
N ILE A 3 16.54 0.99 20.93
CA ILE A 3 17.20 -0.04 21.73
C ILE A 3 18.25 0.68 22.55
N ASP A 4 18.25 0.49 23.85
CA ASP A 4 19.23 1.06 24.75
C ASP A 4 20.60 0.40 24.58
N ASP A 5 21.67 1.12 24.90
CA ASP A 5 23.04 0.63 24.71
C ASP A 5 23.35 -0.61 25.57
N LEU A 6 22.73 -0.72 26.74
CA LEU A 6 22.85 -1.90 27.58
C LEU A 6 22.22 -3.13 26.91
N CYS A 7 20.99 -2.95 26.38
CA CYS A 7 20.32 -4.00 25.61
C CYS A 7 21.10 -4.38 24.34
N ALA A 8 21.71 -3.40 23.67
CA ALA A 8 22.54 -3.65 22.50
C ALA A 8 23.75 -4.55 22.81
N LYS A 9 24.40 -4.42 23.96
CA LYS A 9 25.48 -5.31 24.40
C LYS A 9 25.04 -6.76 24.53
N TYR A 10 23.86 -7.00 25.14
CA TYR A 10 23.29 -8.33 25.25
C TYR A 10 22.97 -8.95 23.88
N LEU A 11 22.44 -8.15 22.93
CA LEU A 11 22.17 -8.64 21.57
C LEU A 11 23.47 -9.07 20.88
N VAL A 12 24.54 -8.27 21.00
CA VAL A 12 25.86 -8.61 20.44
C VAL A 12 26.43 -9.89 21.09
N GLU A 13 26.37 -10.00 22.40
CA GLU A 13 26.83 -11.18 23.14
C GLU A 13 26.11 -12.45 22.71
N LYS A 14 24.79 -12.37 22.50
CA LYS A 14 23.96 -13.48 22.04
C LYS A 14 23.96 -13.67 20.53
N LYS A 15 24.69 -12.84 19.78
CA LYS A 15 24.73 -12.83 18.29
C LYS A 15 23.35 -12.68 17.66
N VAL A 16 22.50 -11.83 18.24
CA VAL A 16 21.16 -11.55 17.78
C VAL A 16 21.14 -10.20 17.05
N ILE A 17 20.49 -10.15 15.89
CA ILE A 17 20.33 -8.92 15.12
C ILE A 17 19.23 -8.07 15.77
N GLY A 18 19.59 -6.84 16.17
CA GLY A 18 18.65 -5.86 16.70
C GLY A 18 18.47 -4.69 15.76
N VAL A 19 17.26 -4.49 15.25
CA VAL A 19 16.93 -3.37 14.36
C VAL A 19 16.13 -2.33 15.12
N ARG A 20 16.67 -1.12 15.23
CA ARG A 20 16.05 0.00 15.96
C ARG A 20 15.33 0.96 15.03
N ARG A 21 14.34 1.70 15.58
CA ARG A 21 13.60 2.76 14.88
C ARG A 21 12.81 2.32 13.66
N VAL A 22 12.38 1.06 13.62
CA VAL A 22 11.49 0.55 12.57
C VAL A 22 10.11 1.18 12.69
N LEU A 23 9.53 1.58 11.56
CA LEU A 23 8.19 2.15 11.52
C LEU A 23 7.13 1.09 11.89
N LYS A 24 6.06 1.51 12.56
CA LYS A 24 4.99 0.60 12.99
C LYS A 24 4.35 -0.13 11.81
N LYS A 25 4.18 0.56 10.68
CA LYS A 25 3.62 -0.05 9.44
C LYS A 25 4.51 -1.17 8.91
N ASP A 26 5.83 -0.98 8.96
CA ASP A 26 6.79 -1.99 8.50
C ASP A 26 6.85 -3.18 9.45
N LEU A 27 6.76 -2.94 10.77
CA LEU A 27 6.63 -4.04 11.73
C LEU A 27 5.37 -4.88 11.51
N GLN A 28 4.24 -4.25 11.18
CA GLN A 28 3.01 -4.96 10.84
C GLN A 28 3.17 -5.82 9.57
N ARG A 29 3.84 -5.27 8.55
CA ARG A 29 4.15 -6.01 7.32
C ARG A 29 5.10 -7.18 7.57
N LEU A 30 6.12 -6.97 8.41
CA LEU A 30 7.05 -8.01 8.82
C LEU A 30 6.34 -9.13 9.60
N ALA A 31 5.45 -8.79 10.50
CA ALA A 31 4.64 -9.76 11.22
C ALA A 31 3.80 -10.63 10.25
N LEU A 32 3.15 -10.01 9.26
CA LEU A 32 2.42 -10.74 8.21
C LEU A 32 3.33 -11.61 7.34
N ALA A 33 4.52 -11.10 6.98
CA ALA A 33 5.47 -11.83 6.14
C ALA A 33 6.08 -13.04 6.85
N THR A 34 6.40 -12.91 8.14
CA THR A 34 7.07 -13.95 8.92
C THR A 34 6.11 -14.88 9.67
N GLY A 35 4.81 -14.51 9.75
CA GLY A 35 3.83 -15.21 10.55
C GLY A 35 3.93 -14.92 12.06
N GLY A 36 4.70 -13.91 12.46
CA GLY A 36 4.84 -13.48 13.83
C GLY A 36 3.76 -12.50 14.27
N GLN A 37 3.80 -12.09 15.52
CA GLN A 37 2.89 -11.09 16.09
C GLN A 37 3.66 -9.88 16.60
N LEU A 38 3.04 -8.70 16.47
CA LEU A 38 3.59 -7.45 17.00
C LEU A 38 3.26 -7.35 18.48
N LEU A 39 4.24 -7.56 19.33
CA LEU A 39 4.11 -7.39 20.76
C LEU A 39 4.34 -5.93 21.16
N THR A 40 3.43 -5.35 21.91
CA THR A 40 3.54 -3.98 22.43
C THR A 40 4.10 -3.94 23.83
N ASN A 41 3.91 -5.02 24.58
CA ASN A 41 4.40 -5.24 25.93
C ASN A 41 4.83 -6.71 26.07
N LEU A 42 5.87 -6.96 26.82
CA LEU A 42 6.37 -8.32 27.13
C LEU A 42 5.97 -8.79 28.51
N ALA A 43 5.62 -7.85 29.41
CA ALA A 43 5.15 -8.18 30.74
C ALA A 43 3.65 -8.48 30.75
N ASP A 44 3.26 -9.52 31.46
CA ASP A 44 1.87 -9.82 31.78
C ASP A 44 1.31 -8.93 32.92
N LEU A 45 0.09 -9.21 33.39
CA LEU A 45 -0.55 -8.43 34.44
C LEU A 45 0.12 -8.62 35.82
N GLU A 46 0.89 -9.68 36.00
CA GLU A 46 1.62 -10.01 37.24
C GLU A 46 3.04 -9.45 37.22
N GLY A 47 3.47 -8.90 36.09
CA GLY A 47 4.79 -8.28 35.91
C GLY A 47 5.88 -9.24 35.43
N ASP A 48 5.53 -10.50 35.15
CA ASP A 48 6.45 -11.48 34.58
C ASP A 48 6.65 -11.28 33.08
N GLU A 49 7.92 -11.25 32.66
CA GLU A 49 8.29 -11.11 31.24
C GLU A 49 8.37 -12.49 30.59
N THR A 50 7.33 -12.85 29.87
CA THR A 50 7.28 -14.11 29.12
C THR A 50 7.01 -13.86 27.65
N VAL A 51 7.71 -14.59 26.77
CA VAL A 51 7.48 -14.57 25.32
C VAL A 51 6.92 -15.93 24.92
N ASP A 52 5.69 -15.93 24.39
CA ASP A 52 5.09 -17.11 23.81
C ASP A 52 5.83 -17.45 22.50
N PRO A 53 6.44 -18.63 22.36
CA PRO A 53 7.12 -19.05 21.14
C PRO A 53 6.25 -19.01 19.89
N THR A 54 4.93 -19.11 20.03
CA THR A 54 3.98 -19.06 18.92
C THR A 54 3.86 -17.66 18.29
N THR A 55 4.27 -16.61 19.02
CA THR A 55 4.27 -15.23 18.53
C THR A 55 5.48 -14.88 17.69
N ILE A 56 6.50 -15.73 17.69
CA ILE A 56 7.76 -15.51 16.96
C ILE A 56 7.59 -15.91 15.49
N GLY A 57 7.82 -14.94 14.59
CA GLY A 57 7.83 -15.18 13.15
C GLY A 57 9.09 -15.93 12.70
N GLN A 58 9.04 -16.50 11.50
CA GLN A 58 10.14 -17.30 10.93
C GLN A 58 10.49 -16.86 9.51
N CYS A 59 11.79 -16.81 9.24
CA CYS A 59 12.35 -16.66 7.90
C CYS A 59 13.59 -17.55 7.81
N ASP A 60 13.97 -17.94 6.60
CA ASP A 60 15.15 -18.79 6.41
C ASP A 60 16.45 -17.98 6.49
N GLU A 61 16.38 -16.70 6.07
CA GLU A 61 17.58 -15.89 5.95
C GLU A 61 17.26 -14.42 6.28
N CYS A 62 18.14 -13.80 7.09
CA CYS A 62 18.14 -12.37 7.37
C CYS A 62 19.55 -11.86 7.06
N VAL A 63 19.65 -11.01 6.01
CA VAL A 63 20.95 -10.52 5.51
C VAL A 63 20.90 -9.02 5.36
N GLU A 64 21.99 -8.36 5.74
CA GLU A 64 22.24 -6.96 5.43
C GLU A 64 23.09 -6.86 4.16
N GLU A 65 22.60 -6.19 3.15
CA GLU A 65 23.29 -5.98 1.88
C GLU A 65 23.42 -4.48 1.60
N GLU A 66 24.55 -4.11 1.02
CA GLU A 66 24.78 -2.74 0.55
C GLU A 66 24.15 -2.58 -0.84
N VAL A 67 23.28 -1.59 -0.98
CA VAL A 67 22.61 -1.27 -2.23
C VAL A 67 22.86 0.20 -2.55
N GLY A 68 23.84 0.47 -3.42
CA GLY A 68 24.35 1.83 -3.65
C GLY A 68 25.03 2.35 -2.38
N ASP A 69 24.59 3.51 -1.90
CA ASP A 69 25.12 4.15 -0.70
C ASP A 69 24.31 3.83 0.59
N ARG A 70 23.45 2.83 0.55
CA ARG A 70 22.55 2.48 1.67
C ARG A 70 22.60 1.00 2.00
N PHE A 71 22.49 0.69 3.28
CA PHE A 71 22.32 -0.68 3.76
C PHE A 71 20.85 -1.05 3.85
N VAL A 72 20.52 -2.22 3.32
CA VAL A 72 19.15 -2.77 3.31
C VAL A 72 19.16 -4.14 3.96
N ILE A 73 18.23 -4.37 4.86
CA ILE A 73 18.06 -5.67 5.51
C ILE A 73 17.01 -6.49 4.72
N TYR A 74 17.42 -7.63 4.20
CA TYR A 74 16.55 -8.56 3.50
C TYR A 74 16.15 -9.72 4.40
N LEU A 75 14.83 -9.94 4.46
CA LEU A 75 14.25 -11.16 5.02
C LEU A 75 13.79 -12.05 3.86
N ARG A 76 14.46 -13.18 3.68
CA ARG A 76 14.21 -14.07 2.54
C ARG A 76 13.50 -15.34 2.98
N ARG A 77 12.63 -15.84 2.11
CA ARG A 77 11.87 -17.07 2.33
C ARG A 77 11.12 -17.08 3.65
N CYS A 78 10.38 -15.99 3.88
CA CYS A 78 9.49 -15.88 5.04
C CYS A 78 8.35 -16.92 4.95
N LYS A 79 7.97 -17.50 6.08
CA LYS A 79 6.92 -18.53 6.13
C LYS A 79 5.49 -17.99 5.98
N GLY A 80 5.28 -16.71 6.23
CA GLY A 80 4.00 -16.04 6.00
C GLY A 80 3.84 -15.67 4.52
N SER A 81 2.64 -15.75 4.00
CA SER A 81 2.34 -15.46 2.58
C SER A 81 1.77 -14.06 2.33
N GLY A 82 1.69 -13.23 3.36
CA GLY A 82 0.88 -12.01 3.34
C GLY A 82 1.59 -10.73 2.87
N ALA A 83 2.89 -10.75 2.55
CA ALA A 83 3.62 -9.54 2.17
C ALA A 83 4.70 -9.81 1.11
N ALA A 84 4.84 -8.86 0.20
CA ALA A 84 5.92 -8.82 -0.78
C ALA A 84 6.47 -7.39 -0.86
N THR A 85 7.72 -7.26 -1.25
CA THR A 85 8.38 -5.98 -1.42
C THR A 85 8.86 -5.83 -2.86
N ILE A 86 8.56 -4.69 -3.46
CA ILE A 86 9.07 -4.30 -4.77
C ILE A 86 10.11 -3.21 -4.53
N VAL A 87 11.34 -3.45 -4.96
CA VAL A 87 12.44 -2.49 -4.86
C VAL A 87 12.56 -1.75 -6.17
N LEU A 88 12.35 -0.43 -6.14
CA LEU A 88 12.52 0.45 -7.29
C LEU A 88 13.92 1.05 -7.27
N ARG A 89 14.61 0.99 -8.40
CA ARG A 89 15.94 1.59 -8.58
C ARG A 89 15.90 2.58 -9.72
N GLY A 90 16.54 3.72 -9.55
CA GLY A 90 16.59 4.77 -10.57
C GLY A 90 17.72 5.74 -10.30
N ALA A 91 18.08 6.51 -11.31
CA ALA A 91 19.19 7.46 -11.26
C ALA A 91 18.85 8.73 -10.48
N ASN A 92 17.55 9.03 -10.28
CA ASN A 92 17.12 10.28 -9.73
C ASN A 92 15.82 10.09 -8.93
N GLU A 93 15.71 10.77 -7.80
CA GLU A 93 14.60 10.66 -6.84
C GLU A 93 13.25 11.04 -7.49
N TYR A 94 13.23 12.07 -8.30
CA TYR A 94 12.03 12.51 -9.02
C TYR A 94 11.44 11.42 -9.93
N MET A 95 12.30 10.73 -10.66
CA MET A 95 11.89 9.59 -11.50
C MET A 95 11.39 8.41 -10.67
N LEU A 96 12.01 8.17 -9.53
CA LEU A 96 11.58 7.11 -8.62
C LEU A 96 10.20 7.38 -8.03
N ASP A 97 9.92 8.63 -7.65
CA ASP A 97 8.60 9.04 -7.14
C ASP A 97 7.49 8.84 -8.19
N GLU A 98 7.79 9.18 -9.45
CA GLU A 98 6.85 8.97 -10.57
C GLU A 98 6.61 7.47 -10.84
N VAL A 99 7.65 6.65 -10.79
CA VAL A 99 7.54 5.20 -10.96
C VAL A 99 6.76 4.59 -9.80
N GLU A 100 7.02 5.02 -8.55
CA GLU A 100 6.28 4.55 -7.36
C GLU A 100 4.79 4.86 -7.49
N ARG A 101 4.44 6.10 -7.88
CA ARG A 101 3.06 6.51 -8.07
C ARG A 101 2.36 5.71 -9.16
N SER A 102 3.00 5.55 -10.32
CA SER A 102 2.45 4.78 -11.44
C SER A 102 2.26 3.30 -11.10
N LEU A 103 3.20 2.72 -10.36
CA LEU A 103 3.11 1.34 -9.90
C LEU A 103 1.98 1.18 -8.88
N HIS A 104 1.85 2.12 -7.94
CA HIS A 104 0.76 2.12 -6.97
C HIS A 104 -0.61 2.16 -7.65
N ASP A 105 -0.80 3.05 -8.62
CA ASP A 105 -2.04 3.16 -9.38
C ASP A 105 -2.35 1.87 -10.15
N SER A 106 -1.35 1.27 -10.78
CA SER A 106 -1.49 0.00 -11.49
C SER A 106 -1.91 -1.15 -10.55
N LEU A 107 -1.29 -1.25 -9.38
CA LEU A 107 -1.65 -2.24 -8.36
C LEU A 107 -3.07 -2.04 -7.85
N MET A 108 -3.50 -0.79 -7.66
CA MET A 108 -4.85 -0.46 -7.21
C MET A 108 -5.90 -0.79 -8.26
N VAL A 109 -5.64 -0.57 -9.55
CA VAL A 109 -6.53 -0.96 -10.64
C VAL A 109 -6.71 -2.48 -10.67
N VAL A 110 -5.62 -3.25 -10.64
CA VAL A 110 -5.67 -4.71 -10.61
C VAL A 110 -6.44 -5.22 -9.39
N LYS A 111 -6.17 -4.65 -8.21
CA LYS A 111 -6.91 -4.98 -6.99
C LYS A 111 -8.41 -4.75 -7.17
N ARG A 112 -8.83 -3.60 -7.71
CA ARG A 112 -10.25 -3.29 -7.94
C ARG A 112 -10.92 -4.24 -8.94
N VAL A 113 -10.20 -4.62 -10.00
CA VAL A 113 -10.72 -5.62 -10.96
C VAL A 113 -10.88 -6.98 -10.29
N MET A 114 -9.92 -7.40 -9.47
CA MET A 114 -10.02 -8.67 -8.72
C MET A 114 -11.17 -8.67 -7.71
N GLU A 115 -11.42 -7.56 -7.03
CA GLU A 115 -12.51 -7.43 -6.06
C GLU A 115 -13.89 -7.37 -6.72
N SER A 116 -14.02 -6.62 -7.83
CA SER A 116 -15.31 -6.38 -8.49
C SER A 116 -15.66 -7.43 -9.55
N GLY A 117 -14.67 -8.11 -10.11
CA GLY A 117 -14.83 -9.00 -11.27
C GLY A 117 -15.30 -8.31 -12.54
N LYS A 118 -15.25 -6.98 -12.60
CA LYS A 118 -15.77 -6.16 -13.70
C LYS A 118 -14.73 -5.13 -14.13
N ALA A 119 -14.73 -4.82 -15.42
CA ALA A 119 -13.94 -3.76 -16.00
C ALA A 119 -14.83 -2.92 -16.92
N VAL A 120 -14.53 -1.63 -17.01
CA VAL A 120 -15.18 -0.68 -17.91
C VAL A 120 -14.12 -0.06 -18.82
N ALA A 121 -14.52 0.42 -19.99
CA ALA A 121 -13.61 1.12 -20.89
C ALA A 121 -13.16 2.46 -20.26
N GLY A 122 -11.91 2.83 -20.49
CA GLY A 122 -11.33 4.10 -20.05
C GLY A 122 -11.60 5.26 -21.00
N GLY A 123 -10.80 6.34 -20.85
CA GLY A 123 -10.87 7.50 -21.73
C GLY A 123 -12.13 8.36 -21.57
N GLY A 124 -12.80 8.30 -20.40
CA GLY A 124 -14.04 9.04 -20.16
C GLY A 124 -15.29 8.39 -20.78
N SER A 125 -15.23 7.08 -21.10
CA SER A 125 -16.37 6.37 -21.72
C SER A 125 -17.56 6.25 -20.75
N VAL A 126 -17.32 6.12 -19.45
CA VAL A 126 -18.37 6.08 -18.42
C VAL A 126 -19.07 7.44 -18.34
N GLU A 127 -18.31 8.52 -18.30
CA GLU A 127 -18.81 9.90 -18.27
C GLU A 127 -19.64 10.21 -19.51
N ALA A 128 -19.17 9.80 -20.69
CA ALA A 128 -19.90 9.95 -21.96
C ALA A 128 -21.22 9.15 -21.97
N SER A 129 -21.21 7.92 -21.46
CA SER A 129 -22.41 7.08 -21.34
C SER A 129 -23.39 7.67 -20.35
N CYS A 130 -22.91 8.16 -19.21
CA CYS A 130 -23.74 8.88 -18.22
C CYS A 130 -24.35 10.15 -18.80
N PHE A 131 -23.62 10.91 -19.59
CA PHE A 131 -24.13 12.08 -20.28
C PHE A 131 -25.34 11.73 -21.16
N VAL A 132 -25.21 10.71 -22.01
CA VAL A 132 -26.31 10.27 -22.89
C VAL A 132 -27.52 9.84 -22.07
N HIS A 133 -27.31 9.05 -21.01
CA HIS A 133 -28.38 8.59 -20.13
C HIS A 133 -29.09 9.75 -19.43
N LEU A 134 -28.32 10.65 -18.80
CA LEU A 134 -28.84 11.79 -18.05
C LEU A 134 -29.56 12.79 -18.96
N THR A 135 -29.08 13.01 -20.17
CA THR A 135 -29.76 13.86 -21.16
C THR A 135 -31.13 13.31 -21.54
N ASN A 136 -31.22 11.99 -21.71
CA ASN A 136 -32.52 11.35 -21.98
C ASN A 136 -33.44 11.38 -20.75
N PHE A 137 -32.90 11.15 -19.56
CA PHE A 137 -33.64 11.22 -18.31
C PHE A 137 -34.13 12.63 -18.02
N ALA A 138 -33.35 13.67 -18.28
CA ALA A 138 -33.71 15.06 -18.09
C ALA A 138 -34.98 15.43 -18.87
N ARG A 139 -35.21 14.86 -20.05
CA ARG A 139 -36.42 15.10 -20.85
C ARG A 139 -37.70 14.58 -20.18
N SER A 140 -37.59 13.64 -19.24
CA SER A 140 -38.73 13.12 -18.48
C SER A 140 -39.08 13.96 -17.22
N LEU A 141 -38.25 14.94 -16.88
CA LEU A 141 -38.39 15.77 -15.66
C LEU A 141 -39.09 17.13 -15.94
N GLY A 142 -39.57 17.75 -14.86
CA GLY A 142 -40.10 19.12 -14.91
C GLY A 142 -39.03 20.16 -15.23
N THR A 143 -39.45 21.35 -15.68
CA THR A 143 -38.58 22.38 -16.27
C THR A 143 -37.34 22.77 -15.45
N ARG A 144 -37.47 22.94 -14.13
CA ARG A 144 -36.34 23.34 -13.25
C ARG A 144 -35.38 22.21 -13.00
N GLU A 145 -35.91 21.03 -12.70
CA GLU A 145 -35.11 19.81 -12.46
C GLU A 145 -34.38 19.38 -13.72
N GLN A 146 -35.05 19.49 -14.87
CA GLN A 146 -34.47 19.21 -16.18
C GLN A 146 -33.19 20.01 -16.43
N LEU A 147 -33.19 21.30 -16.13
CA LEU A 147 -32.02 22.16 -16.32
C LEU A 147 -30.87 21.73 -15.43
N ALA A 148 -31.12 21.43 -14.16
CA ALA A 148 -30.10 21.00 -13.21
C ALA A 148 -29.43 19.68 -13.65
N VAL A 149 -30.23 18.70 -14.06
CA VAL A 149 -29.74 17.40 -14.56
C VAL A 149 -28.96 17.58 -15.87
N GLN A 150 -29.42 18.45 -16.78
CA GLN A 150 -28.73 18.70 -18.03
C GLN A 150 -27.35 19.36 -17.80
N GLU A 151 -27.27 20.35 -16.89
CA GLU A 151 -26.00 21.00 -16.58
C GLU A 151 -25.02 20.04 -15.90
N PHE A 152 -25.51 19.17 -15.01
CA PHE A 152 -24.68 18.11 -14.44
C PHE A 152 -24.16 17.16 -15.54
N ALA A 153 -25.03 16.75 -16.46
CA ALA A 153 -24.61 15.92 -17.58
C ALA A 153 -23.54 16.61 -18.46
N ASN A 154 -23.71 17.90 -18.74
CA ASN A 154 -22.73 18.70 -19.48
C ASN A 154 -21.38 18.75 -18.77
N ALA A 155 -21.38 18.85 -17.43
CA ALA A 155 -20.17 18.86 -16.63
C ALA A 155 -19.38 17.53 -16.75
N LEU A 156 -20.04 16.39 -16.83
CA LEU A 156 -19.39 15.09 -17.04
C LEU A 156 -18.61 15.01 -18.36
N LEU A 157 -19.04 15.70 -19.40
CA LEU A 157 -18.34 15.73 -20.69
C LEU A 157 -17.01 16.49 -20.66
N VAL A 158 -16.71 17.27 -19.62
CA VAL A 158 -15.47 18.03 -19.54
C VAL A 158 -14.25 17.08 -19.58
N ILE A 159 -14.33 15.93 -18.89
CA ILE A 159 -13.26 14.95 -18.84
C ILE A 159 -12.94 14.36 -20.22
N PRO A 160 -13.87 13.71 -20.94
CA PRO A 160 -13.59 13.15 -22.27
C PRO A 160 -13.25 14.23 -23.30
N LYS A 161 -13.83 15.42 -23.23
CA LYS A 161 -13.50 16.55 -24.12
C LYS A 161 -12.05 17.01 -23.93
N THR A 162 -11.61 17.16 -22.68
CA THR A 162 -10.23 17.57 -22.38
C THR A 162 -9.24 16.51 -22.85
N LEU A 163 -9.55 15.24 -22.63
CA LEU A 163 -8.70 14.14 -23.14
C LEU A 163 -8.61 14.11 -24.66
N ALA A 164 -9.69 14.47 -25.36
CA ALA A 164 -9.72 14.48 -26.83
C ALA A 164 -9.02 15.71 -27.42
N LEU A 165 -8.94 16.81 -26.69
CA LEU A 165 -8.29 18.05 -27.13
C LEU A 165 -6.77 18.06 -26.89
N ASN A 166 -6.29 17.31 -25.91
CA ASN A 166 -4.87 17.13 -25.60
C ASN A 166 -4.25 16.02 -26.48
#